data_b5ec9c98635ae986347afe4cfd7c535b
#
_entry.id   b5ec9c98635ae986347afe4cfd7c535b
#
_cell.length_a   1.000
_cell.length_b   1.000
_cell.length_c   1.000
_cell.angle_alpha   90.00
_cell.angle_beta   90.00
_cell.angle_gamma   90.00
#
_symmetry.space_group_name_H-M   'P 1'
#
loop_
_entity.id
_entity.type
_entity.pdbx_description
1 polymer ?
#
loop_
_entity_poly.entity_id
_entity_poly.type
_entity_poly.pdbx_seq_one_letter_code
_entity_poly.pdbx_strand_id
1 'polypeptide(L)'
;MTSNQEKKIRDIIDKINYHNDLYYNKDNPEISDAEYDRLITEFKKIKKDVPNIKDEDNPLIKIGGKSSDEFAKFNHPTRMLSLDNAMTKEDIENFRKKIIRFLSLKDINIPFSIEPKIDGLSVNLIYENGQLTVAATRGDGLSGEIITSNVSTIKEIPQKLKVKSPPKKLEIRGEIFITKKDFLDLNERSKNQFANPRNAAAGSLRQLDVKITASRPLKFIAPVSYTHLTLPTIYSV
;
A
#
# COMPACT_ATOMS: atom_id res chain seq x y z
N MET A 1 30.10 -19.89 -1.57
CA MET A 1 29.35 -19.21 -2.67
C MET A 1 30.26 -19.09 -3.86
N THR A 2 29.77 -19.35 -5.08
CA THR A 2 30.53 -19.02 -6.27
C THR A 2 30.37 -17.52 -6.55
N SER A 3 31.45 -16.84 -6.91
CA SER A 3 31.48 -15.40 -7.29
C SER A 3 30.36 -15.04 -8.30
N ASN A 4 29.90 -16.00 -9.08
CA ASN A 4 28.86 -15.82 -10.09
C ASN A 4 27.44 -15.73 -9.47
N GLN A 5 27.16 -16.45 -8.37
CA GLN A 5 25.87 -16.40 -7.67
C GLN A 5 25.69 -15.08 -6.90
N GLU A 6 26.76 -14.58 -6.29
CA GLU A 6 26.75 -13.27 -5.62
C GLU A 6 26.52 -12.12 -6.61
N LYS A 7 27.18 -12.19 -7.79
CA LYS A 7 26.95 -11.20 -8.83
C LYS A 7 25.50 -11.22 -9.32
N LYS A 8 24.95 -12.40 -9.61
CA LYS A 8 23.57 -12.55 -10.10
C LYS A 8 22.53 -12.02 -9.12
N ILE A 9 22.71 -12.24 -7.82
CA ILE A 9 21.77 -11.76 -6.81
C ILE A 9 21.84 -10.23 -6.65
N ARG A 10 23.05 -9.63 -6.71
CA ARG A 10 23.22 -8.18 -6.70
C ARG A 10 22.54 -7.53 -7.90
N ASP A 11 22.78 -8.05 -9.11
CA ASP A 11 22.16 -7.54 -10.33
C ASP A 11 20.62 -7.54 -10.26
N ILE A 12 20.02 -8.57 -9.63
CA ILE A 12 18.56 -8.62 -9.43
C ILE A 12 18.10 -7.63 -8.37
N ILE A 13 18.82 -7.50 -7.26
CA ILE A 13 18.52 -6.52 -6.21
C ILE A 13 18.57 -5.11 -6.79
N ASP A 14 19.59 -4.79 -7.56
CA ASP A 14 19.76 -3.47 -8.18
C ASP A 14 18.61 -3.16 -9.16
N LYS A 15 18.20 -4.13 -9.98
CA LYS A 15 17.05 -3.99 -10.88
C LYS A 15 15.74 -3.76 -10.10
N ILE A 16 15.48 -4.54 -9.06
CA ILE A 16 14.27 -4.36 -8.23
C ILE A 16 14.28 -2.98 -7.57
N ASN A 17 15.41 -2.56 -6.99
CA ASN A 17 15.53 -1.24 -6.36
C ASN A 17 15.35 -0.10 -7.37
N TYR A 18 15.90 -0.23 -8.58
CA TYR A 18 15.72 0.73 -9.67
C TYR A 18 14.24 0.88 -10.04
N HIS A 19 13.53 -0.22 -10.29
CA HIS A 19 12.11 -0.17 -10.64
C HIS A 19 11.23 0.27 -9.47
N ASN A 20 11.61 -0.03 -8.21
CA ASN A 20 10.97 0.53 -7.02
C ASN A 20 11.09 2.05 -6.98
N ASP A 21 12.26 2.60 -7.27
CA ASP A 21 12.48 4.05 -7.29
C ASP A 21 11.62 4.73 -8.37
N LEU A 22 11.59 4.15 -9.58
CA LEU A 22 10.74 4.65 -10.65
C LEU A 22 9.25 4.59 -10.30
N TYR A 23 8.81 3.49 -9.69
CA TYR A 23 7.41 3.26 -9.38
C TYR A 23 6.92 4.09 -8.19
N TYR A 24 7.68 4.10 -7.07
CA TYR A 24 7.23 4.72 -5.82
C TYR A 24 7.65 6.19 -5.66
N ASN A 25 8.79 6.59 -6.21
CA ASN A 25 9.33 7.94 -6.02
C ASN A 25 9.13 8.85 -7.23
N LYS A 26 9.18 8.28 -8.45
CA LYS A 26 9.12 9.07 -9.69
C LYS A 26 7.80 8.96 -10.42
N ASP A 27 6.88 8.10 -9.95
CA ASP A 27 5.59 7.83 -10.59
C ASP A 27 5.70 7.51 -12.11
N ASN A 28 6.85 6.94 -12.54
CA ASN A 28 7.19 6.68 -13.95
C ASN A 28 7.69 5.24 -14.14
N PRO A 29 6.84 4.20 -14.02
CA PRO A 29 7.22 2.81 -14.22
C PRO A 29 7.63 2.55 -15.67
N GLU A 30 8.77 1.88 -15.86
CA GLU A 30 9.28 1.47 -17.18
C GLU A 30 8.92 0.03 -17.54
N ILE A 31 8.48 -0.78 -16.56
CA ILE A 31 8.04 -2.15 -16.75
C ILE A 31 6.62 -2.35 -16.24
N SER A 32 5.94 -3.36 -16.78
CA SER A 32 4.61 -3.77 -16.31
C SER A 32 4.68 -4.46 -14.94
N ASP A 33 3.57 -4.46 -14.20
CA ASP A 33 3.47 -5.19 -12.92
C ASP A 33 3.80 -6.68 -13.08
N ALA A 34 3.43 -7.29 -14.21
CA ALA A 34 3.76 -8.68 -14.50
C ALA A 34 5.27 -8.92 -14.69
N GLU A 35 5.99 -7.98 -15.28
CA GLU A 35 7.45 -8.04 -15.41
C GLU A 35 8.14 -7.83 -14.08
N TYR A 36 7.65 -6.88 -13.28
CA TYR A 36 8.13 -6.68 -11.93
C TYR A 36 7.92 -7.92 -11.05
N ASP A 37 6.75 -8.55 -11.09
CA ASP A 37 6.46 -9.79 -10.36
C ASP A 37 7.37 -10.96 -10.77
N ARG A 38 7.79 -11.02 -12.04
CA ARG A 38 8.81 -11.98 -12.50
C ARG A 38 10.16 -11.74 -11.83
N LEU A 39 10.62 -10.48 -11.74
CA LEU A 39 11.85 -10.13 -11.04
C LEU A 39 11.80 -10.54 -9.57
N ILE A 40 10.68 -10.27 -8.89
CA ILE A 40 10.45 -10.68 -7.50
C ILE A 40 10.47 -12.20 -7.36
N THR A 41 9.86 -12.92 -8.30
CA THR A 41 9.85 -14.39 -8.29
C THR A 41 11.24 -14.97 -8.51
N GLU A 42 12.02 -14.39 -9.43
CA GLU A 42 13.42 -14.79 -9.67
C GLU A 42 14.28 -14.52 -8.43
N PHE A 43 14.16 -13.34 -7.81
CA PHE A 43 14.84 -13.03 -6.54
C PHE A 43 14.50 -14.04 -5.44
N LYS A 44 13.21 -14.36 -5.23
CA LYS A 44 12.76 -15.35 -4.24
C LYS A 44 13.37 -16.73 -4.48
N LYS A 45 13.54 -17.16 -5.74
CA LYS A 45 14.20 -18.43 -6.09
C LYS A 45 15.67 -18.41 -5.70
N ILE A 46 16.41 -17.37 -6.11
CA ILE A 46 17.85 -17.28 -5.81
C ILE A 46 18.09 -17.11 -4.32
N LYS A 47 17.23 -16.38 -3.61
CA LYS A 47 17.34 -16.20 -2.15
C LYS A 47 17.28 -17.51 -1.37
N LYS A 48 16.58 -18.54 -1.87
CA LYS A 48 16.55 -19.89 -1.23
C LYS A 48 17.95 -20.52 -1.19
N ASP A 49 18.75 -20.26 -2.21
CA ASP A 49 20.11 -20.79 -2.34
C ASP A 49 21.15 -19.92 -1.64
N VAL A 50 20.78 -18.68 -1.26
CA VAL A 50 21.63 -17.69 -0.59
C VAL A 50 20.94 -17.17 0.68
N PRO A 51 20.91 -17.95 1.77
CA PRO A 51 20.12 -17.61 2.97
C PRO A 51 20.63 -16.38 3.73
N ASN A 52 21.88 -15.97 3.55
CA ASN A 52 22.55 -14.92 4.33
C ASN A 52 22.52 -13.53 3.68
N ILE A 53 21.45 -13.18 2.94
CA ILE A 53 21.27 -11.81 2.48
C ILE A 53 20.87 -10.95 3.68
N LYS A 54 21.64 -9.90 3.94
CA LYS A 54 21.33 -8.94 5.01
C LYS A 54 19.94 -8.33 4.77
N ASP A 55 19.20 -8.08 5.82
CA ASP A 55 17.88 -7.45 5.73
C ASP A 55 17.93 -6.06 5.07
N GLU A 56 19.05 -5.34 5.25
CA GLU A 56 19.34 -4.05 4.61
C GLU A 56 19.36 -4.14 3.07
N ASP A 57 19.80 -5.28 2.52
CA ASP A 57 19.92 -5.53 1.08
C ASP A 57 18.71 -6.26 0.49
N ASN A 58 17.73 -6.61 1.33
CA ASN A 58 16.56 -7.36 0.91
C ASN A 58 15.47 -6.43 0.34
N PRO A 59 15.27 -6.38 -0.99
CA PRO A 59 14.30 -5.47 -1.60
C PRO A 59 12.85 -5.78 -1.21
N LEU A 60 12.56 -6.97 -0.67
CA LEU A 60 11.23 -7.34 -0.19
C LEU A 60 10.90 -6.73 1.18
N ILE A 61 11.89 -6.25 1.92
CA ILE A 61 11.68 -5.57 3.22
C ILE A 61 11.49 -4.07 3.01
N LYS A 62 12.11 -3.50 1.98
CA LYS A 62 12.00 -2.07 1.61
C LYS A 62 10.82 -1.82 0.67
N ILE A 63 9.61 -2.17 1.08
CA ILE A 63 8.42 -1.94 0.26
C ILE A 63 7.91 -0.53 0.52
N GLY A 64 7.91 0.32 -0.50
CA GLY A 64 7.39 1.69 -0.47
C GLY A 64 8.42 2.73 -0.90
N GLY A 65 7.93 3.90 -1.32
CA GLY A 65 8.78 5.04 -1.67
C GLY A 65 9.36 5.72 -0.43
N LYS A 66 10.50 6.37 -0.60
CA LYS A 66 10.95 7.36 0.38
C LYS A 66 9.94 8.50 0.42
N SER A 67 9.54 8.92 1.62
CA SER A 67 8.74 10.15 1.77
C SER A 67 9.54 11.35 1.26
N SER A 68 8.89 12.26 0.51
CA SER A 68 9.53 13.49 0.09
C SER A 68 9.82 14.38 1.31
N ASP A 69 10.84 15.22 1.23
CA ASP A 69 11.15 16.18 2.32
C ASP A 69 10.19 17.38 2.33
N GLU A 70 9.28 17.48 1.36
CA GLU A 70 8.28 18.55 1.24
C GLU A 70 7.10 18.40 2.19
N PHE A 71 6.83 17.18 2.66
CA PHE A 71 5.75 16.86 3.59
C PHE A 71 6.31 16.42 4.95
N ALA A 72 5.67 16.84 6.03
CA ALA A 72 5.98 16.35 7.36
C ALA A 72 5.73 14.83 7.44
N LYS A 73 6.55 14.13 8.23
CA LYS A 73 6.50 12.69 8.37
C LYS A 73 5.63 12.27 9.54
N PHE A 74 4.91 11.18 9.35
CA PHE A 74 4.10 10.53 10.38
C PHE A 74 4.57 9.09 10.58
N ASN A 75 4.95 8.72 11.80
CA ASN A 75 5.30 7.34 12.15
C ASN A 75 4.01 6.55 12.45
N HIS A 76 3.80 5.48 11.71
CA HIS A 76 2.63 4.63 11.89
C HIS A 76 2.69 3.88 13.22
N PRO A 77 1.65 3.97 14.09
CA PRO A 77 1.62 3.22 15.36
C PRO A 77 1.74 1.72 15.15
N THR A 78 1.17 1.22 14.06
CA THR A 78 1.29 -0.17 13.62
C THR A 78 1.77 -0.18 12.18
N ARG A 79 2.79 -0.97 11.89
CA ARG A 79 3.37 -1.07 10.54
C ARG A 79 2.29 -1.37 9.49
N MET A 80 2.34 -0.65 8.37
CA MET A 80 1.51 -0.91 7.19
C MET A 80 2.19 -1.97 6.31
N LEU A 81 1.69 -3.19 6.40
CA LEU A 81 2.22 -4.33 5.65
C LEU A 81 1.72 -4.33 4.20
N SER A 82 2.44 -5.06 3.35
CA SER A 82 1.99 -5.42 2.01
C SER A 82 1.33 -6.79 2.01
N LEU A 83 0.46 -7.02 1.02
CA LEU A 83 -0.12 -8.33 0.77
C LEU A 83 0.82 -9.13 -0.13
N ASP A 84 0.94 -10.43 0.15
CA ASP A 84 1.60 -11.37 -0.75
C ASP A 84 0.70 -11.63 -1.98
N ASN A 85 1.33 -11.96 -3.10
CA ASN A 85 0.63 -12.37 -4.31
C ASN A 85 0.34 -13.87 -4.28
N ALA A 86 -0.85 -14.27 -4.71
CA ALA A 86 -1.22 -15.65 -4.99
C ALA A 86 -1.63 -15.74 -6.47
N MET A 87 -0.80 -16.38 -7.28
CA MET A 87 -0.99 -16.48 -8.74
C MET A 87 -1.58 -17.81 -9.17
N THR A 88 -1.52 -18.80 -8.29
CA THR A 88 -1.96 -20.17 -8.56
C THR A 88 -2.93 -20.68 -7.50
N LYS A 89 -3.68 -21.72 -7.85
CA LYS A 89 -4.52 -22.42 -6.87
C LYS A 89 -3.69 -22.98 -5.70
N GLU A 90 -2.48 -23.40 -5.98
CA GLU A 90 -1.57 -23.93 -4.96
C GLU A 90 -1.15 -22.83 -3.96
N ASP A 91 -0.94 -21.59 -4.41
CA ASP A 91 -0.64 -20.45 -3.53
C ASP A 91 -1.78 -20.20 -2.54
N ILE A 92 -3.04 -20.29 -3.00
CA ILE A 92 -4.23 -20.15 -2.15
C ILE A 92 -4.29 -21.27 -1.11
N GLU A 93 -4.04 -22.52 -1.52
CA GLU A 93 -3.99 -23.65 -0.59
C GLU A 93 -2.86 -23.52 0.43
N ASN A 94 -1.70 -23.04 0.01
CA ASN A 94 -0.59 -22.77 0.90
C ASN A 94 -0.90 -21.64 1.88
N PHE A 95 -1.61 -20.59 1.44
CA PHE A 95 -2.10 -19.53 2.32
C PHE A 95 -3.06 -20.09 3.38
N ARG A 96 -4.04 -20.91 2.98
CA ARG A 96 -4.95 -21.60 3.91
C ARG A 96 -4.19 -22.43 4.95
N LYS A 97 -3.21 -23.23 4.50
CA LYS A 97 -2.37 -24.05 5.39
C LYS A 97 -1.56 -23.20 6.37
N LYS A 98 -1.05 -22.05 5.94
CA LYS A 98 -0.35 -21.10 6.83
C LYS A 98 -1.27 -20.59 7.94
N ILE A 99 -2.51 -20.21 7.60
CA ILE A 99 -3.51 -19.75 8.58
C ILE A 99 -3.82 -20.83 9.60
N ILE A 100 -4.11 -22.07 9.13
CA ILE A 100 -4.41 -23.20 10.00
C ILE A 100 -3.27 -23.44 10.99
N ARG A 101 -2.03 -23.44 10.49
CA ARG A 101 -0.83 -23.64 11.33
C ARG A 101 -0.65 -22.49 12.32
N PHE A 102 -0.79 -21.24 11.88
CA PHE A 102 -0.59 -20.06 12.71
C PHE A 102 -1.60 -20.00 13.86
N LEU A 103 -2.86 -20.32 13.57
CA LEU A 103 -3.94 -20.32 14.55
C LEU A 103 -4.08 -21.65 15.29
N SER A 104 -3.24 -22.64 15.00
CA SER A 104 -3.30 -23.99 15.59
C SER A 104 -4.68 -24.65 15.46
N LEU A 105 -5.37 -24.42 14.34
CA LEU A 105 -6.71 -24.93 14.10
C LEU A 105 -6.66 -26.41 13.74
N LYS A 106 -7.61 -27.18 14.27
CA LYS A 106 -7.83 -28.59 13.87
C LYS A 106 -8.86 -28.59 12.75
N ASP A 107 -8.38 -28.78 11.52
CA ASP A 107 -9.15 -28.92 10.28
C ASP A 107 -10.53 -28.28 10.29
N ILE A 108 -10.58 -27.03 9.86
CA ILE A 108 -11.82 -26.22 9.92
C ILE A 108 -12.05 -25.61 8.55
N ASN A 109 -13.30 -25.56 8.16
CA ASN A 109 -13.77 -24.76 7.06
C ASN A 109 -13.61 -23.27 7.43
N ILE A 110 -12.53 -22.64 6.93
CA ILE A 110 -12.25 -21.21 7.21
C ILE A 110 -13.03 -20.41 6.17
N PRO A 111 -13.98 -19.56 6.60
CA PRO A 111 -14.63 -18.63 5.67
C PRO A 111 -13.65 -17.53 5.26
N PHE A 112 -13.64 -17.20 3.96
CA PHE A 112 -12.86 -16.10 3.41
C PHE A 112 -13.80 -15.04 2.86
N SER A 113 -13.50 -13.76 3.17
CA SER A 113 -14.05 -12.64 2.43
C SER A 113 -13.18 -12.36 1.22
N ILE A 114 -13.81 -12.17 0.05
CA ILE A 114 -13.12 -11.89 -1.20
C ILE A 114 -13.52 -10.47 -1.61
N GLU A 115 -12.52 -9.61 -1.79
CA GLU A 115 -12.71 -8.21 -2.15
C GLU A 115 -11.84 -7.85 -3.36
N PRO A 116 -12.27 -6.93 -4.24
CA PRO A 116 -11.40 -6.38 -5.28
C PRO A 116 -10.21 -5.67 -4.64
N LYS A 117 -8.99 -5.99 -5.11
CA LYS A 117 -7.80 -5.22 -4.74
C LYS A 117 -7.74 -3.97 -5.59
N ILE A 118 -8.22 -2.86 -5.03
CA ILE A 118 -8.18 -1.56 -5.70
C ILE A 118 -6.72 -1.10 -5.80
N ASP A 119 -6.37 -0.57 -6.96
CA ASP A 119 -5.05 -0.03 -7.26
C ASP A 119 -5.07 1.50 -7.17
N GLY A 120 -4.38 2.04 -6.18
CA GLY A 120 -4.33 3.46 -5.87
C GLY A 120 -3.17 3.80 -4.94
N LEU A 121 -3.36 4.73 -4.04
CA LEU A 121 -2.41 5.11 -3.00
C LEU A 121 -2.95 4.73 -1.62
N SER A 122 -2.22 3.86 -0.92
CA SER A 122 -2.59 3.44 0.43
C SER A 122 -2.41 4.56 1.43
N VAL A 123 -3.41 4.78 2.27
CA VAL A 123 -3.43 5.81 3.29
C VAL A 123 -3.86 5.26 4.63
N ASN A 124 -3.39 5.92 5.68
CA ASN A 124 -3.78 5.71 7.07
C ASN A 124 -4.50 6.95 7.59
N LEU A 125 -5.73 6.77 8.07
CA LEU A 125 -6.58 7.81 8.63
C LEU A 125 -6.69 7.60 10.13
N ILE A 126 -6.32 8.61 10.92
CA ILE A 126 -6.42 8.59 12.37
C ILE A 126 -7.56 9.52 12.79
N TYR A 127 -8.53 8.93 13.47
CA TYR A 127 -9.61 9.67 14.12
C TYR A 127 -9.41 9.65 15.64
N GLU A 128 -9.54 10.82 16.25
CA GLU A 128 -9.53 10.96 17.70
C GLU A 128 -10.87 11.56 18.15
N ASN A 129 -11.56 10.85 19.07
CA ASN A 129 -12.90 11.23 19.50
C ASN A 129 -13.86 11.49 18.33
N GLY A 130 -13.69 10.73 17.25
CA GLY A 130 -14.48 10.82 16.03
C GLY A 130 -14.11 11.93 15.07
N GLN A 131 -13.09 12.73 15.33
CA GLN A 131 -12.56 13.74 14.42
C GLN A 131 -11.32 13.21 13.67
N LEU A 132 -11.22 13.46 12.37
CA LEU A 132 -10.01 13.16 11.58
C LEU A 132 -8.90 14.11 12.03
N THR A 133 -7.86 13.57 12.66
CA THR A 133 -6.71 14.36 13.15
C THR A 133 -5.49 14.24 12.25
N VAL A 134 -5.24 13.04 11.71
CA VAL A 134 -4.12 12.78 10.82
C VAL A 134 -4.55 11.89 9.68
N ALA A 135 -4.12 12.24 8.47
CA ALA A 135 -4.07 11.34 7.33
C ALA A 135 -2.64 11.28 6.81
N ALA A 136 -2.13 10.08 6.59
CA ALA A 136 -0.77 9.86 6.11
C ALA A 136 -0.72 8.82 5.00
N THR A 137 0.21 8.96 4.05
CA THR A 137 0.51 7.92 3.08
C THR A 137 1.15 6.72 3.76
N ARG A 138 1.13 5.55 3.11
CA ARG A 138 1.82 4.37 3.64
C ARG A 138 3.32 4.58 3.79
N GLY A 139 3.95 5.31 2.85
CA GLY A 139 5.39 5.43 2.76
C GLY A 139 6.08 4.07 2.68
N ASP A 140 7.10 3.86 3.49
CA ASP A 140 7.83 2.60 3.63
C ASP A 140 7.14 1.57 4.55
N GLY A 141 5.96 1.92 5.04
CA GLY A 141 5.17 1.13 5.98
C GLY A 141 5.47 1.41 7.45
N LEU A 142 6.58 2.06 7.78
CA LEU A 142 6.92 2.55 9.12
C LEU A 142 6.59 4.03 9.26
N SER A 143 6.89 4.82 8.22
CA SER A 143 6.58 6.24 8.18
C SER A 143 6.02 6.64 6.82
N GLY A 144 5.11 7.62 6.81
CA GLY A 144 4.50 8.18 5.63
C GLY A 144 4.44 9.71 5.67
N GLU A 145 4.00 10.31 4.58
CA GLU A 145 3.82 11.76 4.44
C GLU A 145 2.47 12.19 5.03
N ILE A 146 2.45 13.26 5.82
CA ILE A 146 1.21 13.84 6.34
C ILE A 146 0.49 14.57 5.19
N ILE A 147 -0.70 14.10 4.87
CA ILE A 147 -1.53 14.60 3.77
C ILE A 147 -2.95 14.97 4.24
N THR A 148 -3.11 15.30 5.50
CA THR A 148 -4.41 15.54 6.13
C THR A 148 -5.22 16.61 5.38
N SER A 149 -4.61 17.73 5.02
CA SER A 149 -5.28 18.81 4.29
C SER A 149 -5.78 18.36 2.91
N ASN A 150 -4.98 17.56 2.19
CA ASN A 150 -5.33 17.02 0.89
C ASN A 150 -6.48 16.03 1.00
N VAL A 151 -6.39 15.10 1.94
CA VAL A 151 -7.42 14.07 2.20
C VAL A 151 -8.74 14.72 2.62
N SER A 152 -8.70 15.84 3.33
CA SER A 152 -9.91 16.59 3.74
C SER A 152 -10.75 17.10 2.58
N THR A 153 -10.23 17.13 1.37
CA THR A 153 -10.96 17.51 0.15
C THR A 153 -11.75 16.36 -0.47
N ILE A 154 -11.49 15.12 -0.06
CA ILE A 154 -12.13 13.91 -0.60
C ILE A 154 -13.47 13.69 0.10
N LYS A 155 -14.57 13.75 -0.65
CA LYS A 155 -15.94 13.73 -0.11
C LYS A 155 -16.30 12.45 0.63
N GLU A 156 -15.75 11.32 0.21
CA GLU A 156 -15.99 10.01 0.81
C GLU A 156 -15.33 9.85 2.19
N ILE A 157 -14.37 10.74 2.53
CA ILE A 157 -13.68 10.69 3.81
C ILE A 157 -14.30 11.68 4.77
N PRO A 158 -15.09 11.21 5.76
CA PRO A 158 -15.74 12.12 6.71
C PRO A 158 -14.71 12.77 7.63
N GLN A 159 -14.79 14.09 7.79
CA GLN A 159 -13.98 14.83 8.78
C GLN A 159 -14.39 14.50 10.20
N LYS A 160 -15.66 14.08 10.38
CA LYS A 160 -16.23 13.63 11.65
C LYS A 160 -17.05 12.38 11.43
N LEU A 161 -16.80 11.37 12.24
CA LEU A 161 -17.59 10.13 12.23
C LEU A 161 -19.02 10.37 12.69
N LYS A 162 -20.00 9.82 11.96
CA LYS A 162 -21.43 9.95 12.25
C LYS A 162 -21.88 8.83 13.22
N VAL A 163 -21.23 8.74 14.38
CA VAL A 163 -21.57 7.74 15.42
C VAL A 163 -21.86 8.44 16.76
N LYS A 164 -22.79 7.89 17.54
CA LYS A 164 -23.19 8.49 18.83
C LYS A 164 -22.06 8.48 19.86
N SER A 165 -21.28 7.41 19.90
CA SER A 165 -20.16 7.25 20.84
C SER A 165 -18.93 6.83 20.05
N PRO A 166 -18.18 7.80 19.50
CA PRO A 166 -16.96 7.49 18.75
C PRO A 166 -15.90 6.91 19.69
N PRO A 167 -15.07 5.99 19.21
CA PRO A 167 -13.93 5.51 19.97
C PRO A 167 -12.95 6.67 20.22
N LYS A 168 -12.20 6.59 21.33
CA LYS A 168 -11.17 7.59 21.65
C LYS A 168 -10.15 7.71 20.52
N LYS A 169 -9.76 6.58 19.93
CA LYS A 169 -8.86 6.51 18.76
C LYS A 169 -9.34 5.41 17.82
N LEU A 170 -9.39 5.73 16.52
CA LEU A 170 -9.70 4.80 15.44
C LEU A 170 -8.69 5.00 14.33
N GLU A 171 -8.07 3.92 13.90
CA GLU A 171 -7.18 3.87 12.74
C GLU A 171 -7.89 3.16 11.59
N ILE A 172 -8.06 3.87 10.46
CA ILE A 172 -8.69 3.32 9.26
C ILE A 172 -7.64 3.33 8.16
N ARG A 173 -7.36 2.17 7.60
CA ARG A 173 -6.50 2.01 6.43
C ARG A 173 -7.35 1.81 5.19
N GLY A 174 -6.97 2.50 4.13
CA GLY A 174 -7.72 2.43 2.90
C GLY A 174 -6.87 2.80 1.69
N GLU A 175 -7.55 2.85 0.55
CA GLU A 175 -6.92 3.17 -0.73
C GLU A 175 -7.61 4.39 -1.35
N ILE A 176 -6.82 5.42 -1.71
CA ILE A 176 -7.29 6.54 -2.52
C ILE A 176 -6.98 6.22 -3.97
N PHE A 177 -7.99 6.32 -4.82
CA PHE A 177 -7.89 5.91 -6.22
C PHE A 177 -8.67 6.83 -7.15
N ILE A 178 -8.43 6.68 -8.45
CA ILE A 178 -9.19 7.30 -9.53
C ILE A 178 -9.79 6.17 -10.38
N THR A 179 -11.07 6.31 -10.79
CA THR A 179 -11.68 5.31 -11.67
C THR A 179 -11.06 5.39 -13.07
N LYS A 180 -11.13 4.30 -13.84
CA LYS A 180 -10.62 4.29 -15.23
C LYS A 180 -11.25 5.40 -16.08
N LYS A 181 -12.56 5.66 -15.91
CA LYS A 181 -13.26 6.72 -16.62
C LYS A 181 -12.70 8.10 -16.24
N ASP A 182 -12.66 8.39 -14.94
CA ASP A 182 -12.17 9.68 -14.42
C ASP A 182 -10.69 9.90 -14.78
N PHE A 183 -9.90 8.82 -14.87
CA PHE A 183 -8.51 8.88 -15.31
C PHE A 183 -8.38 9.31 -16.78
N LEU A 184 -9.19 8.73 -17.67
CA LEU A 184 -9.19 9.09 -19.09
C LEU A 184 -9.58 10.57 -19.26
N ASP A 185 -10.68 10.99 -18.61
CA ASP A 185 -11.15 12.39 -18.64
C ASP A 185 -10.09 13.36 -18.07
N LEU A 186 -9.36 12.95 -17.03
CA LEU A 186 -8.29 13.74 -16.44
C LEU A 186 -7.11 13.90 -17.40
N ASN A 187 -6.66 12.80 -18.03
CA ASN A 187 -5.53 12.83 -18.97
C ASN A 187 -5.82 13.63 -20.24
N GLU A 188 -7.06 13.59 -20.75
CA GLU A 188 -7.45 14.41 -21.91
C GLU A 188 -7.32 15.90 -21.63
N ARG A 189 -7.57 16.33 -20.38
CA ARG A 189 -7.52 17.75 -19.97
C ARG A 189 -6.15 18.17 -19.44
N SER A 190 -5.25 17.24 -19.19
CA SER A 190 -3.95 17.49 -18.56
C SER A 190 -2.88 17.70 -19.62
N LYS A 191 -2.03 18.75 -19.45
CA LYS A 191 -0.85 18.96 -20.29
C LYS A 191 0.16 17.81 -20.11
N ASN A 192 0.34 17.34 -18.89
CA ASN A 192 1.18 16.20 -18.57
C ASN A 192 0.28 15.00 -18.27
N GLN A 193 0.40 13.95 -19.06
CA GLN A 193 -0.38 12.73 -18.89
C GLN A 193 0.23 11.83 -17.82
N PHE A 194 -0.61 11.23 -17.02
CA PHE A 194 -0.22 10.19 -16.07
C PHE A 194 -0.14 8.83 -16.77
N ALA A 195 0.81 8.00 -16.39
CA ALA A 195 1.03 6.69 -16.99
C ALA A 195 -0.12 5.70 -16.70
N ASN A 196 -0.73 5.79 -15.52
CA ASN A 196 -1.82 4.91 -15.09
C ASN A 196 -2.69 5.57 -14.00
N PRO A 197 -3.88 4.99 -13.68
CA PRO A 197 -4.77 5.52 -12.65
C PRO A 197 -4.15 5.65 -11.26
N ARG A 198 -3.25 4.73 -10.89
CA ARG A 198 -2.54 4.75 -9.60
C ARG A 198 -1.62 5.97 -9.50
N ASN A 199 -0.80 6.20 -10.55
CA ASN A 199 0.10 7.36 -10.58
C ASN A 199 -0.69 8.67 -10.63
N ALA A 200 -1.85 8.69 -11.31
CA ALA A 200 -2.75 9.83 -11.30
C ALA A 200 -3.30 10.10 -9.89
N ALA A 201 -3.67 9.06 -9.15
CA ALA A 201 -4.13 9.21 -7.76
C ALA A 201 -2.99 9.71 -6.85
N ALA A 202 -1.81 9.09 -6.93
CA ALA A 202 -0.65 9.45 -6.12
C ALA A 202 -0.19 10.89 -6.39
N GLY A 203 -0.01 11.27 -7.66
CA GLY A 203 0.39 12.62 -8.05
C GLY A 203 -0.67 13.67 -7.76
N SER A 204 -1.98 13.31 -7.81
CA SER A 204 -3.07 14.21 -7.45
C SER A 204 -3.18 14.43 -5.94
N LEU A 205 -2.83 13.44 -5.13
CA LEU A 205 -2.92 13.53 -3.68
C LEU A 205 -1.72 14.26 -3.07
N ARG A 206 -0.50 14.05 -3.60
CA ARG A 206 0.74 14.65 -3.13
C ARG A 206 0.99 16.03 -3.77
N GLN A 207 0.06 16.97 -3.57
CA GLN A 207 0.15 18.35 -4.03
C GLN A 207 0.33 19.29 -2.84
N LEU A 208 1.27 20.23 -2.93
CA LEU A 208 1.45 21.27 -1.93
C LEU A 208 0.26 22.25 -1.94
N ASP A 209 -0.27 22.57 -3.13
CA ASP A 209 -1.50 23.32 -3.24
C ASP A 209 -2.72 22.37 -3.16
N VAL A 210 -3.38 22.40 -2.03
CA VAL A 210 -4.57 21.62 -1.72
C VAL A 210 -5.72 21.84 -2.74
N LYS A 211 -5.77 23.02 -3.39
CA LYS A 211 -6.77 23.32 -4.41
C LYS A 211 -6.63 22.41 -5.64
N ILE A 212 -5.40 22.03 -5.98
CA ILE A 212 -5.14 21.08 -7.06
C ILE A 212 -5.73 19.72 -6.69
N THR A 213 -5.47 19.22 -5.49
CA THR A 213 -6.06 17.96 -4.98
C THR A 213 -7.59 18.03 -5.00
N ALA A 214 -8.18 19.13 -4.54
CA ALA A 214 -9.63 19.34 -4.51
C ALA A 214 -10.27 19.31 -5.90
N SER A 215 -9.54 19.67 -6.95
CA SER A 215 -10.01 19.62 -8.35
C SER A 215 -9.94 18.23 -8.98
N ARG A 216 -9.32 17.26 -8.32
CA ARG A 216 -9.10 15.89 -8.84
C ARG A 216 -10.25 14.96 -8.45
N PRO A 217 -10.62 14.01 -9.32
CA PRO A 217 -11.72 13.08 -9.07
C PRO A 217 -11.27 11.91 -8.18
N LEU A 218 -10.63 12.22 -7.04
CA LEU A 218 -10.17 11.24 -6.07
C LEU A 218 -11.34 10.60 -5.34
N LYS A 219 -11.25 9.30 -5.13
CA LYS A 219 -12.20 8.47 -4.39
C LYS A 219 -11.47 7.67 -3.32
N PHE A 220 -12.22 7.22 -2.33
CA PHE A 220 -11.68 6.46 -1.22
C PHE A 220 -12.47 5.17 -0.98
N ILE A 221 -11.76 4.10 -0.67
CA ILE A 221 -12.32 2.85 -0.18
C ILE A 221 -11.50 2.36 1.02
N ALA A 222 -12.20 1.89 2.05
CA ALA A 222 -11.58 1.24 3.21
C ALA A 222 -11.95 -0.26 3.19
N PRO A 223 -11.10 -1.15 2.67
CA PRO A 223 -11.30 -2.58 2.77
C PRO A 223 -11.34 -3.02 4.23
N VAL A 224 -12.23 -3.92 4.58
CA VAL A 224 -12.42 -4.40 5.96
C VAL A 224 -11.14 -4.97 6.56
N SER A 225 -10.30 -5.60 5.74
CA SER A 225 -9.02 -6.20 6.14
C SER A 225 -7.97 -5.21 6.65
N TYR A 226 -8.16 -3.89 6.43
CA TYR A 226 -7.19 -2.86 6.83
C TYR A 226 -7.65 -1.98 8.00
N THR A 227 -8.86 -2.20 8.51
CA THR A 227 -9.39 -1.40 9.61
C THR A 227 -9.05 -2.04 10.94
N HIS A 228 -8.33 -1.32 11.80
CA HIS A 228 -8.01 -1.73 13.16
C HIS A 228 -8.71 -0.81 14.17
N LEU A 229 -9.57 -1.38 14.98
CA LEU A 229 -10.09 -0.74 16.16
C LEU A 229 -9.07 -0.92 17.29
N THR A 230 -8.53 0.16 17.82
CA THR A 230 -7.75 0.14 19.06
C THR A 230 -8.67 0.10 20.27
N LEU A 231 -9.64 -0.81 20.27
CA LEU A 231 -10.40 -1.19 21.45
C LEU A 231 -10.02 -2.63 21.80
N PRO A 232 -9.85 -2.96 23.08
CA PRO A 232 -9.75 -4.33 23.50
C PRO A 232 -11.14 -4.95 23.39
N THR A 233 -11.55 -5.26 22.18
CA THR A 233 -12.81 -5.96 21.99
C THR A 233 -12.76 -6.68 20.65
N ILE A 234 -12.30 -7.76 20.78
CA ILE A 234 -12.78 -9.01 20.22
C ILE A 234 -14.30 -9.04 20.32
N TYR A 235 -14.94 -8.95 19.20
CA TYR A 235 -16.15 -9.73 18.98
C TYR A 235 -16.08 -10.25 17.56
N SER A 236 -15.64 -11.50 17.49
CA SER A 236 -16.10 -12.43 16.49
C SER A 236 -17.62 -12.49 16.53
N VAL A 237 -18.26 -12.27 15.41
CA VAL A 237 -19.53 -12.88 15.10
C VAL A 237 -19.26 -14.00 14.13
#